data_a88a6b454ff378fc3eebfa1c57b6f4dc
#
_entry.id   a88a6b454ff378fc3eebfa1c57b6f4dc
#
_cell.length_a   1.000
_cell.length_b   1.000
_cell.length_c   1.000
_cell.angle_alpha   90.00
_cell.angle_beta   90.00
_cell.angle_gamma   90.00
#
_symmetry.space_group_name_H-M   'P 1'
#
loop_
_entity.id
_entity.type
_entity.pdbx_description
1 polymer ?
#
loop_
_entity_poly.entity_id
_entity_poly.type
_entity_poly.pdbx_seq_one_letter_code
_entity_poly.pdbx_strand_id
1 'polypeptide(L)'
;MLGRRITLGMAALAAMCVSAPASAQFFFKSVDLSGPPVTGTEPGIIAQSLPGASPAEFRAALVWSLRAALNVAALQCKFEPTLLSDDIYVAVRKDHDDEFNKSYDTLEKYFLKTAKTKKAAQTELDRFSTRVYSSFSTVSGQLSFCQTAASIGEDAVYAPRGRLGDVAVARMRELRESLKSWGEQHFRTRRVTFVWPVLRPLPQFGNDRCWRRGEYDARRCGSLG
;
A
#
# COMPACT_ATOMS: atom_id res chain seq x y z
N MET A 1 17.66 -51.63 39.37
CA MET A 1 18.32 -50.79 38.34
C MET A 1 17.37 -50.36 37.18
N LEU A 2 16.25 -51.03 36.99
CA LEU A 2 15.30 -50.76 35.93
C LEU A 2 14.48 -49.46 36.15
N GLY A 3 14.06 -49.15 37.40
CA GLY A 3 13.24 -48.00 37.74
C GLY A 3 13.92 -46.63 37.50
N ARG A 4 15.27 -46.56 37.67
CA ARG A 4 16.04 -45.31 37.47
C ARG A 4 16.23 -44.94 35.99
N ARG A 5 16.10 -45.91 35.08
CA ARG A 5 16.18 -45.67 33.62
C ARG A 5 14.85 -45.22 33.04
N ILE A 6 13.74 -45.65 33.65
CA ILE A 6 12.39 -45.24 33.21
C ILE A 6 12.12 -43.80 33.63
N THR A 7 12.54 -43.34 34.81
CA THR A 7 12.38 -41.95 35.26
C THR A 7 13.20 -40.95 34.43
N LEU A 8 14.39 -41.33 33.97
CA LEU A 8 15.20 -40.49 33.08
C LEU A 8 14.59 -40.36 31.67
N GLY A 9 13.97 -41.43 31.17
CA GLY A 9 13.27 -41.41 29.89
C GLY A 9 12.03 -40.51 29.90
N MET A 10 11.23 -40.51 30.97
CA MET A 10 10.07 -39.65 31.11
C MET A 10 10.43 -38.19 31.32
N ALA A 11 11.52 -37.87 32.00
CA ALA A 11 11.99 -36.47 32.12
C ALA A 11 12.50 -35.91 30.80
N ALA A 12 13.10 -36.70 29.93
CA ALA A 12 13.51 -36.27 28.59
C ALA A 12 12.33 -36.03 27.63
N LEU A 13 11.27 -36.83 27.72
CA LEU A 13 10.04 -36.60 26.95
C LEU A 13 9.28 -35.33 27.41
N ALA A 14 9.23 -35.06 28.70
CA ALA A 14 8.59 -33.86 29.25
C ALA A 14 9.35 -32.58 28.86
N ALA A 15 10.66 -32.61 28.69
CA ALA A 15 11.44 -31.45 28.25
C ALA A 15 11.22 -31.08 26.76
N MET A 16 10.76 -32.00 25.92
CA MET A 16 10.46 -31.72 24.52
C MET A 16 9.08 -31.03 24.33
N CYS A 17 8.22 -31.08 25.33
CA CYS A 17 6.89 -30.44 25.25
C CYS A 17 6.87 -28.97 25.68
N VAL A 18 7.97 -28.41 26.15
CA VAL A 18 8.11 -26.99 26.54
C VAL A 18 8.92 -26.25 25.46
N SER A 19 8.71 -26.55 24.19
CA SER A 19 9.09 -25.62 23.13
C SER A 19 8.12 -24.45 23.15
N ALA A 20 8.57 -23.34 23.76
CA ALA A 20 7.83 -22.09 23.68
C ALA A 20 7.49 -21.83 22.19
N PRO A 21 6.25 -21.45 21.89
CA PRO A 21 5.89 -21.11 20.51
C PRO A 21 6.87 -20.05 20.04
N ALA A 22 7.59 -20.38 18.98
CA ALA A 22 8.54 -19.47 18.39
C ALA A 22 7.82 -18.14 18.11
N SER A 23 8.46 -17.03 18.41
CA SER A 23 7.96 -15.66 18.19
C SER A 23 7.55 -15.34 16.74
N ALA A 24 7.66 -16.30 15.84
CA ALA A 24 7.18 -16.21 14.45
C ALA A 24 5.69 -15.83 14.34
N GLN A 25 4.84 -16.18 15.31
CA GLN A 25 3.43 -15.79 15.31
C GLN A 25 3.22 -14.28 15.48
N PHE A 26 4.20 -13.54 15.98
CA PHE A 26 4.11 -12.10 16.14
C PHE A 26 3.97 -11.37 14.79
N PHE A 27 4.58 -11.89 13.74
CA PHE A 27 4.57 -11.30 12.41
C PHE A 27 3.30 -11.60 11.61
N PHE A 28 2.54 -12.61 12.00
CA PHE A 28 1.28 -12.99 11.36
C PHE A 28 0.04 -12.42 12.06
N LYS A 29 0.21 -11.72 13.18
CA LYS A 29 -0.93 -11.08 13.84
C LYS A 29 -1.34 -9.84 13.04
N SER A 30 -2.53 -9.88 12.45
CA SER A 30 -3.13 -8.70 11.83
C SER A 30 -3.35 -7.60 12.88
N VAL A 31 -3.04 -6.36 12.52
CA VAL A 31 -3.40 -5.20 13.34
C VAL A 31 -4.84 -4.88 13.07
N ASP A 32 -5.59 -4.61 14.13
CA ASP A 32 -6.88 -3.95 13.99
C ASP A 32 -6.64 -2.47 13.65
N LEU A 33 -6.92 -2.10 12.42
CA LEU A 33 -6.82 -0.74 11.90
C LEU A 33 -8.15 -0.01 11.94
N SER A 34 -9.22 -0.67 12.43
CA SER A 34 -10.55 -0.08 12.50
C SER A 34 -10.58 1.13 13.43
N GLY A 35 -11.55 2.01 13.20
CA GLY A 35 -11.72 3.19 14.03
C GLY A 35 -13.05 3.89 13.72
N PRO A 36 -13.39 4.94 14.48
CA PRO A 36 -14.65 5.66 14.28
C PRO A 36 -14.72 6.26 12.85
N PRO A 37 -15.94 6.39 12.30
CA PRO A 37 -16.18 7.07 11.03
C PRO A 37 -15.57 8.46 11.01
N VAL A 38 -15.20 8.93 9.82
CA VAL A 38 -14.55 10.22 9.62
C VAL A 38 -15.48 11.23 8.97
N THR A 39 -15.26 12.52 9.24
CA THR A 39 -15.98 13.62 8.60
C THR A 39 -15.20 14.21 7.41
N GLY A 40 -13.90 13.95 7.32
CA GLY A 40 -12.96 14.54 6.37
C GLY A 40 -12.25 15.78 6.90
N THR A 41 -12.61 16.26 8.10
CA THR A 41 -11.95 17.41 8.75
C THR A 41 -10.73 16.98 9.59
N GLU A 42 -10.60 15.71 9.91
CA GLU A 42 -9.55 15.18 10.75
C GLU A 42 -8.18 15.25 10.03
N PRO A 43 -7.12 15.57 10.77
CA PRO A 43 -5.77 15.64 10.20
C PRO A 43 -5.35 14.32 9.54
N GLY A 44 -4.84 14.39 8.31
CA GLY A 44 -4.30 13.22 7.59
C GLY A 44 -5.35 12.33 6.90
N ILE A 45 -6.64 12.57 7.10
CA ILE A 45 -7.71 11.81 6.41
C ILE A 45 -7.79 12.22 4.94
N ILE A 46 -7.89 13.50 4.66
CA ILE A 46 -7.79 14.04 3.29
C ILE A 46 -6.35 14.55 3.09
N ALA A 47 -5.78 14.29 1.92
CA ALA A 47 -4.37 14.61 1.61
C ALA A 47 -4.05 16.11 1.61
N GLN A 48 -5.08 16.96 1.51
CA GLN A 48 -4.96 18.41 1.53
C GLN A 48 -6.13 19.02 2.30
N SER A 49 -5.86 20.01 3.13
CA SER A 49 -6.91 20.79 3.80
C SER A 49 -7.83 21.49 2.78
N LEU A 50 -9.13 21.49 3.07
CA LEU A 50 -10.17 22.15 2.29
C LEU A 50 -10.83 23.22 3.16
N PRO A 51 -10.22 24.40 3.32
CA PRO A 51 -10.73 25.44 4.20
C PRO A 51 -12.11 25.96 3.75
N GLY A 52 -13.05 26.04 4.70
CA GLY A 52 -14.41 26.49 4.42
C GLY A 52 -15.27 25.52 3.60
N ALA A 53 -14.83 24.27 3.44
CA ALA A 53 -15.63 23.25 2.79
C ALA A 53 -16.84 22.87 3.65
N SER A 54 -17.95 22.62 2.98
CA SER A 54 -19.18 22.08 3.58
C SER A 54 -19.05 20.56 3.85
N PRO A 55 -19.90 19.97 4.69
CA PRO A 55 -19.93 18.52 4.88
C PRO A 55 -20.11 17.73 3.57
N ALA A 56 -20.85 18.25 2.62
CA ALA A 56 -21.02 17.63 1.30
C ALA A 56 -19.73 17.65 0.48
N GLU A 57 -18.96 18.74 0.53
CA GLU A 57 -17.65 18.87 -0.13
C GLU A 57 -16.61 17.96 0.52
N PHE A 58 -16.61 17.82 1.85
CA PHE A 58 -15.77 16.84 2.55
C PHE A 58 -16.13 15.40 2.19
N ARG A 59 -17.43 15.08 2.11
CA ARG A 59 -17.88 13.75 1.67
C ARG A 59 -17.44 13.46 0.23
N ALA A 60 -17.53 14.43 -0.66
CA ALA A 60 -17.02 14.30 -2.02
C ALA A 60 -15.51 14.04 -2.06
N ALA A 61 -14.74 14.74 -1.22
CA ALA A 61 -13.31 14.51 -1.10
C ALA A 61 -12.96 13.12 -0.56
N LEU A 62 -13.77 12.57 0.36
CA LEU A 62 -13.60 11.19 0.86
C LEU A 62 -13.90 10.16 -0.23
N VAL A 63 -14.98 10.34 -1.01
CA VAL A 63 -15.31 9.44 -2.15
C VAL A 63 -14.21 9.49 -3.21
N TRP A 64 -13.71 10.69 -3.53
CA TRP A 64 -12.60 10.86 -4.46
C TRP A 64 -11.31 10.22 -3.97
N SER A 65 -11.04 10.32 -2.66
CA SER A 65 -9.90 9.67 -2.01
C SER A 65 -10.03 8.14 -2.03
N LEU A 66 -11.23 7.59 -1.80
CA LEU A 66 -11.49 6.17 -1.89
C LEU A 66 -11.24 5.66 -3.32
N ARG A 67 -11.76 6.35 -4.34
CA ARG A 67 -11.49 6.03 -5.74
C ARG A 67 -9.99 5.99 -6.04
N ALA A 68 -9.26 7.00 -5.61
CA ALA A 68 -7.82 7.10 -5.83
C ALA A 68 -7.07 5.94 -5.13
N ALA A 69 -7.44 5.62 -3.90
CA ALA A 69 -6.83 4.51 -3.15
C ALA A 69 -7.05 3.16 -3.82
N LEU A 70 -8.28 2.87 -4.26
CA LEU A 70 -8.60 1.62 -4.96
C LEU A 70 -7.88 1.55 -6.32
N ASN A 71 -7.74 2.67 -7.04
CA ASN A 71 -6.97 2.73 -8.28
C ASN A 71 -5.47 2.48 -8.03
N VAL A 72 -4.90 3.08 -7.00
CA VAL A 72 -3.51 2.83 -6.60
C VAL A 72 -3.32 1.36 -6.20
N ALA A 73 -4.26 0.79 -5.46
CA ALA A 73 -4.22 -0.63 -5.10
C ALA A 73 -4.26 -1.53 -6.34
N ALA A 74 -5.13 -1.26 -7.31
CA ALA A 74 -5.19 -1.99 -8.58
C ALA A 74 -3.84 -2.01 -9.33
N LEU A 75 -3.07 -0.93 -9.23
CA LEU A 75 -1.76 -0.81 -9.87
C LEU A 75 -0.62 -1.44 -9.07
N GLN A 76 -0.61 -1.27 -7.75
CA GLN A 76 0.50 -1.64 -6.88
C GLN A 76 0.39 -3.05 -6.29
N CYS A 77 -0.81 -3.60 -6.14
CA CYS A 77 -1.05 -4.84 -5.42
C CYS A 77 -1.01 -6.10 -6.31
N LYS A 78 -0.51 -6.00 -7.54
CA LYS A 78 -0.43 -7.12 -8.51
C LYS A 78 0.50 -8.26 -8.07
N PHE A 79 1.36 -8.02 -7.08
CA PHE A 79 2.21 -9.06 -6.52
C PHE A 79 1.43 -10.13 -5.74
N GLU A 80 0.18 -9.85 -5.34
CA GLU A 80 -0.71 -10.77 -4.63
C GLU A 80 -2.06 -10.86 -5.36
N PRO A 81 -2.17 -11.74 -6.37
CA PRO A 81 -3.36 -11.86 -7.22
C PRO A 81 -4.64 -12.25 -6.47
N THR A 82 -4.51 -12.91 -5.31
CA THR A 82 -5.67 -13.36 -4.51
C THR A 82 -6.48 -12.20 -3.92
N LEU A 83 -5.89 -11.00 -3.86
CA LEU A 83 -6.57 -9.79 -3.41
C LEU A 83 -7.55 -9.20 -4.45
N LEU A 84 -7.52 -9.68 -5.69
CA LEU A 84 -8.41 -9.26 -6.79
C LEU A 84 -8.51 -7.72 -6.95
N SER A 85 -7.45 -6.99 -6.59
CA SER A 85 -7.49 -5.52 -6.48
C SER A 85 -7.86 -4.82 -7.79
N ASP A 86 -7.47 -5.38 -8.94
CA ASP A 86 -7.82 -4.84 -10.27
C ASP A 86 -9.29 -5.09 -10.60
N ASP A 87 -9.76 -6.33 -10.41
CA ASP A 87 -11.16 -6.72 -10.66
C ASP A 87 -12.13 -5.94 -9.76
N ILE A 88 -11.78 -5.79 -8.49
CA ILE A 88 -12.53 -4.98 -7.51
C ILE A 88 -12.63 -3.52 -7.99
N TYR A 89 -11.50 -2.91 -8.38
CA TYR A 89 -11.52 -1.52 -8.85
C TYR A 89 -12.38 -1.34 -10.10
N VAL A 90 -12.30 -2.29 -11.05
CA VAL A 90 -13.11 -2.26 -12.27
C VAL A 90 -14.60 -2.39 -11.93
N ALA A 91 -14.98 -3.29 -11.02
CA ALA A 91 -16.36 -3.49 -10.57
C ALA A 91 -16.90 -2.23 -9.86
N VAL A 92 -16.18 -1.71 -8.86
CA VAL A 92 -16.56 -0.49 -8.12
C VAL A 92 -16.70 0.71 -9.06
N ARG A 93 -15.77 0.87 -9.99
CA ARG A 93 -15.83 1.96 -10.96
C ARG A 93 -17.06 1.87 -11.84
N LYS A 94 -17.41 0.66 -12.30
CA LYS A 94 -18.59 0.42 -13.16
C LYS A 94 -19.88 0.70 -12.41
N ASP A 95 -20.00 0.27 -11.16
CA ASP A 95 -21.23 0.39 -10.40
C ASP A 95 -21.46 1.77 -9.78
N HIS A 96 -20.38 2.50 -9.47
CA HIS A 96 -20.43 3.80 -8.77
C HIS A 96 -19.89 4.97 -9.60
N ASP A 97 -19.85 4.84 -10.94
CA ASP A 97 -19.34 5.90 -11.83
C ASP A 97 -20.06 7.25 -11.61
N ASP A 98 -21.36 7.22 -11.46
CA ASP A 98 -22.15 8.42 -11.17
C ASP A 98 -21.75 9.11 -9.85
N GLU A 99 -21.41 8.33 -8.83
CA GLU A 99 -20.98 8.88 -7.53
C GLU A 99 -19.58 9.50 -7.62
N PHE A 100 -18.69 8.87 -8.39
CA PHE A 100 -17.38 9.43 -8.66
C PHE A 100 -17.47 10.74 -9.47
N ASN A 101 -18.29 10.77 -10.50
CA ASN A 101 -18.51 11.97 -11.31
C ASN A 101 -19.12 13.10 -10.48
N LYS A 102 -20.17 12.83 -9.69
CA LYS A 102 -20.76 13.82 -8.76
C LYS A 102 -19.77 14.34 -7.73
N SER A 103 -18.88 13.47 -7.24
CA SER A 103 -17.85 13.87 -6.28
C SER A 103 -16.82 14.79 -6.93
N TYR A 104 -16.40 14.48 -8.16
CA TYR A 104 -15.51 15.34 -8.93
C TYR A 104 -16.14 16.70 -9.21
N ASP A 105 -17.37 16.74 -9.70
CA ASP A 105 -18.12 18.00 -9.97
C ASP A 105 -18.28 18.85 -8.70
N THR A 106 -18.49 18.19 -7.55
CA THR A 106 -18.62 18.90 -6.27
C THR A 106 -17.29 19.53 -5.86
N LEU A 107 -16.17 18.82 -6.06
CA LEU A 107 -14.84 19.36 -5.82
C LEU A 107 -14.47 20.47 -6.82
N GLU A 108 -14.83 20.33 -8.09
CA GLU A 108 -14.62 21.38 -9.08
C GLU A 108 -15.36 22.68 -8.66
N LYS A 109 -16.63 22.58 -8.25
CA LYS A 109 -17.40 23.71 -7.74
C LYS A 109 -16.77 24.33 -6.49
N TYR A 110 -16.25 23.53 -5.57
CA TYR A 110 -15.52 24.02 -4.40
C TYR A 110 -14.30 24.84 -4.82
N PHE A 111 -13.46 24.33 -5.72
CA PHE A 111 -12.29 25.07 -6.18
C PHE A 111 -12.64 26.30 -7.01
N LEU A 112 -13.72 26.27 -7.78
CA LEU A 112 -14.24 27.45 -8.49
C LEU A 112 -14.72 28.54 -7.51
N LYS A 113 -15.31 28.16 -6.39
CA LYS A 113 -15.75 29.09 -5.32
C LYS A 113 -14.59 29.73 -4.59
N THR A 114 -13.49 28.98 -4.40
CA THR A 114 -12.37 29.43 -3.57
C THR A 114 -11.25 30.11 -4.35
N ALA A 115 -11.12 29.85 -5.65
CA ALA A 115 -10.09 30.44 -6.51
C ALA A 115 -10.52 31.77 -7.15
N LYS A 116 -9.53 32.61 -7.48
CA LYS A 116 -9.77 33.91 -8.10
C LYS A 116 -10.17 33.80 -9.59
N THR A 117 -9.76 32.76 -10.29
CA THR A 117 -10.00 32.54 -11.71
C THR A 117 -10.30 31.08 -12.00
N LYS A 118 -11.03 30.79 -13.09
CA LYS A 118 -11.31 29.42 -13.53
C LYS A 118 -10.02 28.61 -13.76
N LYS A 119 -8.99 29.23 -14.35
CA LYS A 119 -7.70 28.58 -14.58
C LYS A 119 -7.01 28.22 -13.25
N ALA A 120 -7.06 29.12 -12.26
CA ALA A 120 -6.51 28.82 -10.93
C ALA A 120 -7.28 27.70 -10.23
N ALA A 121 -8.62 27.68 -10.35
CA ALA A 121 -9.46 26.62 -9.82
C ALA A 121 -9.08 25.25 -10.39
N GLN A 122 -8.93 25.16 -11.70
CA GLN A 122 -8.50 23.91 -12.36
C GLN A 122 -7.13 23.48 -11.88
N THR A 123 -6.18 24.40 -11.78
CA THR A 123 -4.83 24.09 -11.26
C THR A 123 -4.87 23.55 -9.83
N GLU A 124 -5.70 24.13 -8.95
CA GLU A 124 -5.82 23.65 -7.57
C GLU A 124 -6.53 22.29 -7.48
N LEU A 125 -7.53 22.02 -8.30
CA LEU A 125 -8.19 20.72 -8.40
C LEU A 125 -7.20 19.64 -8.89
N ASP A 126 -6.38 19.95 -9.90
CA ASP A 126 -5.36 19.03 -10.40
C ASP A 126 -4.29 18.75 -9.35
N ARG A 127 -3.85 19.78 -8.61
CA ARG A 127 -2.94 19.60 -7.48
C ARG A 127 -3.54 18.75 -6.37
N PHE A 128 -4.80 19.02 -6.02
CA PHE A 128 -5.52 18.22 -5.04
C PHE A 128 -5.56 16.76 -5.47
N SER A 129 -5.98 16.47 -6.70
CA SER A 129 -6.05 15.12 -7.25
C SER A 129 -4.68 14.43 -7.21
N THR A 130 -3.63 15.11 -7.65
CA THR A 130 -2.26 14.59 -7.62
C THR A 130 -1.81 14.24 -6.20
N ARG A 131 -2.09 15.12 -5.22
CA ARG A 131 -1.76 14.87 -3.81
C ARG A 131 -2.54 13.69 -3.24
N VAL A 132 -3.82 13.56 -3.61
CA VAL A 132 -4.64 12.41 -3.18
C VAL A 132 -4.02 11.11 -3.70
N TYR A 133 -3.72 10.99 -4.99
CA TYR A 133 -3.09 9.80 -5.56
C TYR A 133 -1.72 9.52 -4.92
N SER A 134 -0.85 10.52 -4.83
CA SER A 134 0.48 10.38 -4.25
C SER A 134 0.45 9.97 -2.78
N SER A 135 -0.59 10.36 -2.03
CA SER A 135 -0.74 10.06 -0.61
C SER A 135 -1.04 8.58 -0.33
N PHE A 136 -1.44 7.81 -1.33
CA PHE A 136 -1.65 6.37 -1.22
C PHE A 136 -0.49 5.55 -1.81
N SER A 137 0.42 6.18 -2.55
CA SER A 137 1.60 5.52 -3.08
C SER A 137 2.63 5.37 -1.97
N THR A 138 2.75 4.17 -1.43
CA THR A 138 3.72 3.87 -0.37
C THR A 138 4.39 2.51 -0.62
N VAL A 139 5.67 2.43 -0.27
CA VAL A 139 6.43 1.17 -0.32
C VAL A 139 6.45 0.50 1.04
N SER A 140 6.50 1.27 2.12
CA SER A 140 6.70 0.75 3.47
C SER A 140 5.49 0.03 4.07
N GLY A 141 4.26 0.37 3.64
CA GLY A 141 3.02 -0.25 4.09
C GLY A 141 2.32 -1.10 3.03
N GLN A 142 3.04 -1.53 1.99
CA GLN A 142 2.42 -2.07 0.78
C GLN A 142 1.48 -3.27 1.03
N LEU A 143 1.90 -4.30 1.77
CA LEU A 143 1.05 -5.47 2.03
C LEU A 143 -0.18 -5.09 2.86
N SER A 144 0.00 -4.36 3.95
CA SER A 144 -1.10 -3.89 4.82
C SER A 144 -2.09 -3.03 4.03
N PHE A 145 -1.59 -2.09 3.23
CA PHE A 145 -2.42 -1.28 2.36
C PHE A 145 -3.21 -2.12 1.34
N CYS A 146 -2.57 -3.09 0.69
CA CYS A 146 -3.22 -3.92 -0.32
C CYS A 146 -4.34 -4.78 0.27
N GLN A 147 -4.11 -5.40 1.43
CA GLN A 147 -5.12 -6.20 2.12
C GLN A 147 -6.31 -5.34 2.57
N THR A 148 -6.02 -4.19 3.16
CA THR A 148 -7.07 -3.25 3.61
C THR A 148 -7.85 -2.68 2.42
N ALA A 149 -7.16 -2.27 1.35
CA ALA A 149 -7.82 -1.75 0.16
C ALA A 149 -8.71 -2.81 -0.53
N ALA A 150 -8.28 -4.07 -0.57
CA ALA A 150 -9.09 -5.17 -1.09
C ALA A 150 -10.36 -5.37 -0.25
N SER A 151 -10.25 -5.44 1.08
CA SER A 151 -11.39 -5.56 1.98
C SER A 151 -12.38 -4.39 1.86
N ILE A 152 -11.88 -3.14 1.78
CA ILE A 152 -12.72 -1.95 1.61
C ILE A 152 -13.34 -1.91 0.20
N GLY A 153 -12.58 -2.37 -0.78
CA GLY A 153 -13.08 -2.50 -2.15
C GLY A 153 -14.20 -3.52 -2.27
N GLU A 154 -14.12 -4.63 -1.54
CA GLU A 154 -15.21 -5.61 -1.44
C GLU A 154 -16.47 -4.97 -0.84
N ASP A 155 -16.34 -4.25 0.28
CA ASP A 155 -17.48 -3.49 0.85
C ASP A 155 -18.06 -2.50 -0.17
N ALA A 156 -17.21 -1.86 -0.97
CA ALA A 156 -17.66 -0.92 -2.00
C ALA A 156 -18.39 -1.60 -3.15
N VAL A 157 -17.97 -2.81 -3.57
CA VAL A 157 -18.67 -3.60 -4.61
C VAL A 157 -20.09 -3.97 -4.16
N TYR A 158 -20.25 -4.32 -2.87
CA TYR A 158 -21.57 -4.69 -2.33
C TYR A 158 -22.38 -3.49 -1.81
N ALA A 159 -21.83 -2.29 -1.81
CA ALA A 159 -22.56 -1.09 -1.41
C ALA A 159 -23.69 -0.78 -2.41
N PRO A 160 -24.90 -0.47 -1.95
CA PRO A 160 -25.96 -0.01 -2.85
C PRO A 160 -25.54 1.28 -3.58
N ARG A 161 -25.93 1.43 -4.83
CA ARG A 161 -25.68 2.66 -5.61
C ARG A 161 -26.20 3.88 -4.86
N GLY A 162 -25.42 4.93 -4.79
CA GLY A 162 -25.69 6.13 -4.00
C GLY A 162 -25.17 6.05 -2.56
N ARG A 163 -24.59 4.93 -2.12
CA ARG A 163 -24.12 4.70 -0.76
C ARG A 163 -22.60 4.54 -0.65
N LEU A 164 -21.85 4.67 -1.73
CA LEU A 164 -20.39 4.58 -1.71
C LEU A 164 -19.75 5.56 -0.73
N GLY A 165 -20.34 6.75 -0.60
CA GLY A 165 -19.88 7.74 0.38
C GLY A 165 -19.99 7.28 1.84
N ASP A 166 -20.87 6.32 2.16
CA ASP A 166 -20.94 5.76 3.52
C ASP A 166 -19.76 4.82 3.78
N VAL A 167 -19.36 4.04 2.78
CA VAL A 167 -18.14 3.22 2.84
C VAL A 167 -16.91 4.12 3.03
N ALA A 168 -16.81 5.21 2.24
CA ALA A 168 -15.72 6.16 2.37
C ALA A 168 -15.63 6.78 3.76
N VAL A 169 -16.77 7.20 4.34
CA VAL A 169 -16.85 7.76 5.69
C VAL A 169 -16.47 6.72 6.75
N ALA A 170 -16.98 5.50 6.63
CA ALA A 170 -16.76 4.44 7.62
C ALA A 170 -15.32 3.93 7.62
N ARG A 171 -14.70 3.77 6.45
CA ARG A 171 -13.46 3.00 6.29
C ARG A 171 -12.22 3.81 5.95
N MET A 172 -12.33 5.15 5.69
CA MET A 172 -11.17 5.95 5.28
C MET A 172 -10.06 5.99 6.34
N ARG A 173 -10.40 5.99 7.63
CA ARG A 173 -9.41 5.95 8.70
C ARG A 173 -8.56 4.69 8.63
N GLU A 174 -9.20 3.54 8.53
CA GLU A 174 -8.54 2.24 8.38
C GLU A 174 -7.62 2.22 7.16
N LEU A 175 -8.10 2.74 6.03
CA LEU A 175 -7.33 2.85 4.80
C LEU A 175 -6.08 3.73 4.98
N ARG A 176 -6.17 4.83 5.73
CA ARG A 176 -5.02 5.69 6.05
C ARG A 176 -4.05 5.05 7.03
N GLU A 177 -4.55 4.37 8.06
CA GLU A 177 -3.71 3.67 9.02
C GLU A 177 -2.94 2.51 8.38
N SER A 178 -3.51 1.86 7.35
CA SER A 178 -2.85 0.77 6.62
C SER A 178 -1.59 1.19 5.84
N LEU A 179 -1.41 2.50 5.61
CA LEU A 179 -0.23 3.05 4.96
C LEU A 179 0.99 3.13 5.89
N LYS A 180 0.78 2.95 7.19
CA LYS A 180 1.87 2.94 8.17
C LYS A 180 2.55 1.58 8.19
N SER A 181 3.86 1.59 8.34
CA SER A 181 4.64 0.36 8.50
C SER A 181 4.20 -0.40 9.75
N TRP A 182 4.01 -1.69 9.61
CA TRP A 182 3.65 -2.59 10.71
C TRP A 182 4.52 -3.85 10.71
N GLY A 183 4.65 -4.49 11.86
CA GLY A 183 5.38 -5.75 12.00
C GLY A 183 6.87 -5.57 11.69
N GLU A 184 7.43 -6.44 10.85
CA GLU A 184 8.83 -6.41 10.44
C GLU A 184 9.25 -5.08 9.80
N GLN A 185 8.35 -4.43 9.09
CA GLN A 185 8.60 -3.13 8.45
C GLN A 185 8.87 -2.02 9.48
N HIS A 186 8.39 -2.19 10.71
CA HIS A 186 8.60 -1.23 11.80
C HIS A 186 9.95 -1.42 12.50
N PHE A 187 10.51 -2.63 12.46
CA PHE A 187 11.85 -2.86 12.98
C PHE A 187 12.85 -2.27 12.00
N ARG A 188 13.43 -1.13 12.38
CA ARG A 188 14.60 -0.61 11.66
C ARG A 188 15.58 -1.76 11.53
N THR A 189 15.80 -2.22 10.32
CA THR A 189 16.89 -3.15 10.01
C THR A 189 18.13 -2.61 10.73
N ARG A 190 18.62 -3.39 11.70
CA ARG A 190 19.95 -3.20 12.28
C ARG A 190 20.82 -2.82 11.10
N ARG A 191 21.55 -1.71 11.16
CA ARG A 191 22.42 -1.30 10.06
C ARG A 191 23.22 -2.52 9.64
N VAL A 192 22.73 -3.24 8.65
CA VAL A 192 23.52 -4.25 7.98
C VAL A 192 24.56 -3.42 7.27
N THR A 193 25.80 -3.49 7.76
CA THR A 193 26.91 -2.91 7.05
C THR A 193 26.99 -3.72 5.76
N PHE A 194 26.37 -3.20 4.71
CA PHE A 194 26.52 -3.76 3.39
C PHE A 194 28.00 -3.59 3.02
N VAL A 195 28.75 -4.63 3.17
CA VAL A 195 30.01 -4.76 2.45
C VAL A 195 29.59 -4.94 1.00
N TRP A 196 29.70 -3.88 0.23
CA TRP A 196 29.46 -3.95 -1.20
C TRP A 196 30.36 -5.03 -1.76
N PRO A 197 29.80 -6.10 -2.36
CA PRO A 197 30.66 -7.08 -3.02
C PRO A 197 31.46 -6.33 -4.06
N VAL A 198 32.76 -6.49 -4.08
CA VAL A 198 33.60 -5.99 -5.17
C VAL A 198 33.14 -6.74 -6.42
N LEU A 199 32.31 -6.10 -7.20
CA LEU A 199 31.83 -6.67 -8.46
C LEU A 199 33.02 -6.76 -9.38
N ARG A 200 33.21 -7.91 -10.00
CA ARG A 200 34.21 -8.09 -11.06
C ARG A 200 33.92 -7.08 -12.17
N PRO A 201 34.94 -6.52 -12.82
CA PRO A 201 34.72 -5.62 -13.92
C PRO A 201 33.88 -6.29 -15.01
N LEU A 202 32.83 -5.60 -15.44
CA LEU A 202 31.97 -6.11 -16.50
C LEU A 202 32.72 -6.12 -17.86
N PRO A 203 32.45 -7.11 -18.72
CA PRO A 203 32.99 -7.12 -20.06
C PRO A 203 32.55 -5.85 -20.83
N GLN A 204 33.37 -5.37 -21.71
CA GLN A 204 33.08 -4.20 -22.56
C GLN A 204 32.06 -4.59 -23.64
N PHE A 205 30.79 -4.65 -23.30
CA PHE A 205 29.71 -5.08 -24.22
C PHE A 205 29.55 -4.20 -25.45
N GLY A 206 29.87 -2.91 -25.37
CA GLY A 206 29.81 -1.96 -26.50
C GLY A 206 31.06 -1.90 -27.36
N ASN A 207 32.07 -2.74 -27.12
CA ASN A 207 33.32 -2.77 -27.87
C ASN A 207 33.47 -4.08 -28.66
N ASP A 208 33.05 -4.09 -29.90
CA ASP A 208 33.08 -5.27 -30.78
C ASP A 208 34.48 -5.89 -30.94
N ARG A 209 35.55 -5.12 -30.72
CA ARG A 209 36.93 -5.63 -30.76
C ARG A 209 37.24 -6.59 -29.63
N CYS A 210 36.47 -6.53 -28.51
CA CYS A 210 36.60 -7.40 -27.36
C CYS A 210 35.88 -8.74 -27.55
N TRP A 211 35.10 -8.89 -28.62
CA TRP A 211 34.26 -10.08 -28.84
C TRP A 211 34.67 -10.79 -30.14
N ARG A 212 34.82 -12.09 -30.06
CA ARG A 212 35.10 -12.93 -31.23
C ARG A 212 34.12 -14.09 -31.26
N ARG A 213 33.27 -14.12 -32.27
CA ARG A 213 32.22 -15.14 -32.46
C ARG A 213 31.28 -15.25 -31.24
N GLY A 214 31.00 -14.13 -30.56
CA GLY A 214 30.13 -14.08 -29.38
C GLY A 214 30.84 -14.39 -28.05
N GLU A 215 32.16 -14.70 -28.07
CA GLU A 215 32.94 -14.91 -26.86
C GLU A 215 33.84 -13.72 -26.55
N TYR A 216 34.00 -13.38 -25.28
CA TYR A 216 34.87 -12.30 -24.83
C TYR A 216 36.34 -12.69 -24.91
N ASP A 217 37.14 -11.91 -25.62
CA ASP A 217 38.56 -12.14 -25.79
C ASP A 217 39.41 -11.39 -24.76
N ALA A 218 39.70 -12.07 -23.65
CA ALA A 218 40.46 -11.53 -22.52
C ALA A 218 41.88 -11.11 -22.90
N ARG A 219 42.47 -11.65 -24.00
CA ARG A 219 43.80 -11.27 -24.44
C ARG A 219 43.83 -9.87 -25.06
N ARG A 220 42.69 -9.42 -25.62
CA ARG A 220 42.56 -8.12 -26.24
C ARG A 220 42.07 -7.02 -25.31
N CYS A 221 41.24 -7.38 -24.34
CA CYS A 221 40.53 -6.42 -23.53
C CYS A 221 40.68 -6.63 -22.00
N GLY A 222 41.63 -7.48 -21.61
CA GLY A 222 41.90 -7.74 -20.19
C GLY A 222 41.04 -8.85 -19.60
N SER A 223 41.54 -9.48 -18.53
CA SER A 223 40.79 -10.52 -17.82
C SER A 223 39.63 -9.91 -17.05
N LEU A 224 38.53 -10.63 -16.94
CA LEU A 224 37.37 -10.28 -16.13
C LEU A 224 37.56 -10.60 -14.63
N GLY A 225 38.80 -10.76 -14.19
CA GLY A 225 39.18 -11.01 -12.80
C GLY A 225 39.14 -12.48 -12.38
#